data_b18affef02ecc1f79b9c34b4965ecfec
#
_entry.id   b18affef02ecc1f79b9c34b4965ecfec
#
_cell.length_a   1.000
_cell.length_b   1.000
_cell.length_c   1.000
_cell.angle_alpha   90.00
_cell.angle_beta   90.00
_cell.angle_gamma   90.00
#
_symmetry.space_group_name_H-M   'P 1'
#
loop_
_entity.id
_entity.type
_entity.pdbx_description
1 polymer ?
#
loop_
_entity_poly.entity_id
_entity_poly.type
_entity_poly.pdbx_seq_one_letter_code
_entity_poly.pdbx_strand_id
1 'polypeptide(L)'
;MCAPRLGRKLPHCSRTCFRHYDTLAMLKFTCCNQLRQFSEPAQAQVLTGIVRGFERECLRVDHDGLLAKTPHPNALGSKLLHPWITTDYAEALLEFITPPSSDPAFPMAFLKDIHRFSARQLGSEYLWAGSMPCKIGPDADIAIAHYGPSNTARFKEVYREGLGLRYGRAMQTIAGAHYNWSLPEAFWPVMRDCCNGESNLQDFTNRRYFGLIRNFLRFGWLIPYLFGASPALCKSFLQGKPSDLRELSPGTLHGPYATSLRMSDLGYQNHAQDQMAISFNSLQEYTRGLEAAIRTHDPYYADMGVRDGEHWKQLSDCLLQTESEFYAAMRPKRIGLHGERPALALQRYGVQYVEMRLFDLNPFIDIGIAPEQSLFADTLLLMCLFRDSPPITSREQGENDENKLRVVTRGRQPGLQLLVHNREQPLRSLAHELFDDMAPFAAMLDAAYGDQRYATALRDLRQRIGEPDRTPSAQVIEAVKQHGSYFNFAMEMSKSHSQKLQAEALSQETQAQFTASIQTSLHAQAELDAQPKGSFEDFVAGYFA
;
A
#
# COMPACT_ATOMS: atom_id res chain seq x y z
N MET A 1 -25.01 -29.21 -55.47
CA MET A 1 -24.75 -30.03 -54.28
C MET A 1 -24.06 -29.14 -53.28
N CYS A 2 -24.82 -28.71 -52.26
CA CYS A 2 -24.39 -27.78 -51.21
C CYS A 2 -23.65 -28.58 -50.12
N ALA A 3 -22.49 -28.09 -49.70
CA ALA A 3 -21.85 -28.53 -48.47
C ALA A 3 -22.20 -27.53 -47.32
N PRO A 4 -22.52 -27.98 -46.11
CA PRO A 4 -22.99 -27.10 -45.05
C PRO A 4 -21.81 -26.54 -44.22
N ARG A 5 -21.93 -25.24 -43.93
CA ARG A 5 -21.07 -24.52 -42.97
C ARG A 5 -21.38 -25.00 -41.53
N LEU A 6 -20.38 -25.52 -40.83
CA LEU A 6 -20.43 -25.78 -39.42
C LEU A 6 -20.20 -24.47 -38.62
N GLY A 7 -21.27 -23.85 -38.20
CA GLY A 7 -21.25 -22.79 -37.19
C GLY A 7 -21.10 -23.43 -35.78
N ARG A 8 -19.97 -23.21 -35.12
CA ARG A 8 -19.85 -23.52 -33.68
C ARG A 8 -20.62 -22.45 -32.91
N LYS A 9 -21.79 -22.84 -32.39
CA LYS A 9 -22.50 -22.09 -31.36
C LYS A 9 -21.75 -22.22 -30.05
N LEU A 10 -21.37 -21.11 -29.46
CA LEU A 10 -20.95 -21.01 -28.06
C LEU A 10 -22.11 -21.51 -27.17
N PRO A 11 -21.83 -22.18 -26.04
CA PRO A 11 -22.89 -22.73 -25.19
C PRO A 11 -23.74 -21.61 -24.62
N HIS A 12 -25.05 -21.71 -24.80
CA HIS A 12 -26.05 -20.94 -24.09
C HIS A 12 -25.84 -21.10 -22.59
N CYS A 13 -25.56 -20.03 -21.88
CA CYS A 13 -25.63 -19.98 -20.42
C CYS A 13 -27.06 -20.35 -20.02
N SER A 14 -27.27 -21.60 -19.64
CA SER A 14 -28.55 -22.10 -19.23
C SER A 14 -28.93 -21.45 -17.89
N ARG A 15 -30.20 -21.03 -17.76
CA ARG A 15 -30.81 -20.44 -16.55
C ARG A 15 -30.74 -21.32 -15.29
N THR A 16 -30.07 -22.46 -15.33
CA THR A 16 -29.97 -23.44 -14.25
C THR A 16 -28.78 -23.29 -13.33
N CYS A 17 -27.79 -22.40 -13.63
CA CYS A 17 -26.65 -22.11 -12.74
C CYS A 17 -26.97 -21.10 -11.60
N PHE A 18 -28.19 -20.57 -11.50
CA PHE A 18 -28.52 -19.46 -10.60
C PHE A 18 -29.25 -19.85 -9.30
N ARG A 19 -29.24 -21.10 -8.87
CA ARG A 19 -30.10 -21.54 -7.74
C ARG A 19 -29.43 -21.79 -6.40
N HIS A 20 -28.15 -21.44 -6.18
CA HIS A 20 -27.53 -21.67 -4.85
C HIS A 20 -26.62 -20.56 -4.31
N TYR A 21 -26.73 -19.31 -4.79
CA TYR A 21 -25.83 -18.23 -4.38
C TYR A 21 -26.61 -17.01 -3.89
N ASP A 22 -27.26 -17.12 -2.71
CA ASP A 22 -28.12 -16.02 -2.21
C ASP A 22 -27.45 -15.06 -1.22
N THR A 23 -26.12 -15.07 -1.01
CA THR A 23 -25.53 -14.29 0.09
C THR A 23 -24.52 -13.22 -0.32
N LEU A 24 -23.74 -13.37 -1.38
CA LEU A 24 -23.01 -12.27 -2.01
C LEU A 24 -23.72 -11.72 -3.27
N ALA A 25 -24.79 -12.35 -3.67
CA ALA A 25 -25.59 -12.05 -4.86
C ALA A 25 -26.27 -10.65 -4.86
N MET A 26 -26.13 -9.87 -3.79
CA MET A 26 -26.73 -8.52 -3.73
C MET A 26 -25.89 -7.42 -4.37
N LEU A 27 -24.60 -7.64 -4.64
CA LEU A 27 -23.81 -6.71 -5.44
C LEU A 27 -23.64 -7.27 -6.85
N LYS A 28 -24.72 -7.21 -7.64
CA LYS A 28 -24.70 -7.61 -9.05
C LYS A 28 -23.76 -6.70 -9.84
N PHE A 29 -23.05 -7.28 -10.82
CA PHE A 29 -22.44 -6.47 -11.85
C PHE A 29 -23.54 -5.76 -12.62
N THR A 30 -23.74 -4.47 -12.42
CA THR A 30 -24.74 -3.62 -13.14
C THR A 30 -24.55 -3.72 -14.64
N CYS A 31 -23.45 -4.28 -15.08
CA CYS A 31 -22.99 -4.16 -16.44
C CYS A 31 -22.50 -5.47 -17.05
N CYS A 32 -23.37 -6.48 -17.13
CA CYS A 32 -23.12 -7.62 -18.02
C CYS A 32 -22.84 -7.14 -19.47
N ASN A 33 -23.42 -6.02 -19.89
CA ASN A 33 -23.16 -5.42 -21.20
C ASN A 33 -21.78 -4.75 -21.27
N GLN A 34 -21.31 -4.11 -20.19
CA GLN A 34 -19.99 -3.48 -20.10
C GLN A 34 -18.88 -4.53 -20.09
N LEU A 35 -19.00 -5.59 -19.31
CA LEU A 35 -18.06 -6.70 -19.32
C LEU A 35 -17.94 -7.31 -20.72
N ARG A 36 -19.06 -7.50 -21.43
CA ARG A 36 -19.04 -8.00 -22.81
C ARG A 36 -18.33 -7.05 -23.76
N GLN A 37 -18.56 -5.75 -23.62
CA GLN A 37 -17.93 -4.74 -24.49
C GLN A 37 -16.42 -4.70 -24.28
N PHE A 38 -15.94 -4.64 -23.02
CA PHE A 38 -14.49 -4.68 -22.73
C PHE A 38 -13.86 -6.08 -22.94
N SER A 39 -14.64 -7.14 -23.12
CA SER A 39 -14.16 -8.45 -23.54
C SER A 39 -13.90 -8.55 -25.05
N GLU A 40 -14.39 -7.57 -25.84
CA GLU A 40 -14.04 -7.48 -27.26
C GLU A 40 -12.57 -7.03 -27.39
N PRO A 41 -11.73 -7.69 -28.21
CA PRO A 41 -10.29 -7.42 -28.27
C PRO A 41 -9.93 -5.95 -28.51
N ALA A 42 -10.70 -5.23 -29.32
CA ALA A 42 -10.44 -3.82 -29.62
C ALA A 42 -10.63 -2.90 -28.40
N GLN A 43 -11.62 -3.18 -27.55
CA GLN A 43 -11.86 -2.44 -26.31
C GLN A 43 -10.94 -2.92 -25.17
N ALA A 44 -10.63 -4.21 -25.08
CA ALA A 44 -9.68 -4.75 -24.11
C ALA A 44 -8.30 -4.10 -24.27
N GLN A 45 -7.88 -3.78 -25.50
CA GLN A 45 -6.58 -3.17 -25.78
C GLN A 45 -6.34 -1.88 -24.99
N VAL A 46 -7.37 -1.10 -24.63
CA VAL A 46 -7.19 0.11 -23.81
C VAL A 46 -6.60 -0.20 -22.43
N LEU A 47 -6.81 -1.41 -21.90
CA LEU A 47 -6.30 -1.84 -20.60
C LEU A 47 -4.77 -2.01 -20.56
N THR A 48 -4.10 -2.13 -21.72
CA THR A 48 -2.63 -2.12 -21.77
C THR A 48 -2.04 -0.78 -21.35
N GLY A 49 -2.85 0.28 -21.34
CA GLY A 49 -2.48 1.60 -20.81
C GLY A 49 -2.63 1.75 -19.29
N ILE A 50 -2.99 0.70 -18.54
CA ILE A 50 -2.98 0.75 -17.07
C ILE A 50 -1.58 1.13 -16.58
N VAL A 51 -1.48 2.20 -15.78
CA VAL A 51 -0.22 2.68 -15.22
C VAL A 51 -0.05 2.21 -13.79
N ARG A 52 1.14 1.72 -13.47
CA ARG A 52 1.50 1.13 -12.17
C ARG A 52 2.79 1.70 -11.64
N GLY A 53 2.90 1.77 -10.31
CA GLY A 53 4.14 2.10 -9.61
C GLY A 53 4.16 1.46 -8.22
N PHE A 54 5.37 1.28 -7.68
CA PHE A 54 5.59 0.82 -6.31
C PHE A 54 6.30 1.88 -5.49
N GLU A 55 5.92 1.98 -4.22
CA GLU A 55 6.68 2.59 -3.14
C GLU A 55 7.02 1.48 -2.15
N ARG A 56 8.30 1.31 -1.81
CA ARG A 56 8.74 0.23 -0.91
C ARG A 56 9.62 0.79 0.18
N GLU A 57 9.18 0.70 1.41
CA GLU A 57 9.93 1.08 2.60
C GLU A 57 10.96 0.02 2.98
N CYS A 58 12.14 0.43 3.43
CA CYS A 58 13.27 -0.45 3.76
C CYS A 58 14.01 0.04 4.99
N LEU A 59 13.93 -0.68 6.10
CA LEU A 59 14.69 -0.34 7.28
C LEU A 59 16.17 -0.72 7.11
N ARG A 60 17.11 0.21 7.33
CA ARG A 60 18.55 -0.08 7.40
C ARG A 60 18.92 -0.61 8.78
N VAL A 61 19.69 -1.67 8.82
CA VAL A 61 20.24 -2.26 10.02
C VAL A 61 21.75 -2.47 9.88
N ASP A 62 22.49 -2.41 10.96
CA ASP A 62 23.91 -2.71 10.98
C ASP A 62 24.19 -4.23 10.91
N HIS A 63 25.45 -4.62 10.98
CA HIS A 63 25.88 -6.02 10.90
C HIS A 63 25.40 -6.90 12.08
N ASP A 64 25.01 -6.29 13.21
CA ASP A 64 24.42 -6.95 14.38
C ASP A 64 22.89 -6.91 14.37
N GLY A 65 22.29 -6.34 13.33
CA GLY A 65 20.85 -6.19 13.15
C GLY A 65 20.22 -5.14 14.08
N LEU A 66 21.02 -4.22 14.62
CA LEU A 66 20.52 -3.02 15.29
C LEU A 66 20.09 -1.99 14.26
N LEU A 67 19.15 -1.13 14.64
CA LEU A 67 18.75 0.00 13.80
C LEU A 67 19.98 0.83 13.43
N ALA A 68 20.19 1.07 12.12
CA ALA A 68 21.32 1.86 11.64
C ALA A 68 21.29 3.28 12.21
N LYS A 69 22.42 3.74 12.73
CA LYS A 69 22.58 5.10 13.30
C LYS A 69 23.36 6.03 12.38
N THR A 70 23.80 5.53 11.22
CA THR A 70 24.47 6.35 10.21
C THR A 70 23.49 7.27 9.50
N PRO A 71 23.93 8.46 9.07
CA PRO A 71 23.09 9.32 8.25
C PRO A 71 22.77 8.64 6.90
N HIS A 72 21.78 9.18 6.20
CA HIS A 72 21.47 8.76 4.82
C HIS A 72 22.72 8.91 3.95
N PRO A 73 23.15 7.86 3.22
CA PRO A 73 24.37 7.91 2.43
C PRO A 73 24.26 8.94 1.28
N ASN A 74 25.21 9.86 1.16
CA ASN A 74 25.24 10.81 0.05
C ASN A 74 25.29 10.12 -1.32
N ALA A 75 25.83 8.90 -1.37
CA ALA A 75 25.83 8.06 -2.56
C ALA A 75 24.43 7.60 -3.03
N LEU A 76 23.40 7.84 -2.22
CA LEU A 76 21.98 7.63 -2.56
C LEU A 76 21.25 8.93 -2.95
N GLY A 77 21.96 10.07 -2.95
CA GLY A 77 21.38 11.37 -3.34
C GLY A 77 20.67 12.10 -2.21
N SER A 78 19.94 13.15 -2.57
CA SER A 78 19.12 13.92 -1.64
C SER A 78 17.86 13.17 -1.27
N LYS A 79 17.65 12.84 0.01
CA LYS A 79 16.40 12.24 0.47
C LYS A 79 15.18 13.16 0.38
N LEU A 80 15.38 14.48 0.18
CA LEU A 80 14.28 15.43 -0.05
C LEU A 80 13.85 15.49 -1.52
N LEU A 81 14.81 15.47 -2.45
CA LEU A 81 14.59 15.80 -3.86
C LEU A 81 14.93 14.67 -4.85
N HIS A 82 15.48 13.53 -4.39
CA HIS A 82 15.71 12.40 -5.28
C HIS A 82 14.35 11.77 -5.67
N PRO A 83 14.08 11.53 -6.96
CA PRO A 83 12.76 11.06 -7.40
C PRO A 83 12.46 9.60 -7.04
N TRP A 84 13.47 8.79 -6.73
CA TRP A 84 13.33 7.33 -6.55
C TRP A 84 13.83 6.82 -5.21
N ILE A 85 14.66 7.57 -4.48
CA ILE A 85 15.26 7.15 -3.22
C ILE A 85 15.08 8.27 -2.20
N THR A 86 14.27 8.03 -1.20
CA THR A 86 13.97 8.95 -0.10
C THR A 86 14.02 8.22 1.23
N THR A 87 13.55 8.86 2.29
CA THR A 87 13.26 8.24 3.58
C THR A 87 11.81 8.49 3.93
N ASP A 88 11.15 7.49 4.55
CA ASP A 88 9.81 7.71 5.08
C ASP A 88 9.88 8.46 6.41
N TYR A 89 9.85 7.78 7.57
CA TYR A 89 9.83 8.41 8.88
C TYR A 89 11.21 8.59 9.48
N ALA A 90 11.93 7.48 9.67
CA ALA A 90 13.23 7.46 10.33
C ALA A 90 14.36 7.66 9.33
N GLU A 91 15.49 8.20 9.82
CA GLU A 91 16.73 8.33 9.05
C GLU A 91 17.19 6.99 8.47
N ALA A 92 16.94 5.90 9.20
CA ALA A 92 17.24 4.55 8.77
C ALA A 92 16.17 3.91 7.88
N LEU A 93 14.99 4.51 7.71
CA LEU A 93 13.90 3.94 6.92
C LEU A 93 13.93 4.52 5.50
N LEU A 94 14.66 3.86 4.61
CA LEU A 94 14.65 4.23 3.18
C LEU A 94 13.28 3.93 2.57
N GLU A 95 12.92 4.71 1.58
CA GLU A 95 11.75 4.50 0.74
C GLU A 95 12.15 4.54 -0.73
N PHE A 96 11.86 3.49 -1.46
CA PHE A 96 12.14 3.35 -2.88
C PHE A 96 10.88 3.51 -3.71
N ILE A 97 10.92 4.44 -4.67
CA ILE A 97 9.79 4.83 -5.50
C ILE A 97 10.12 4.52 -6.95
N THR A 98 9.28 3.74 -7.61
CA THR A 98 9.47 3.45 -9.03
C THR A 98 8.80 4.50 -9.91
N PRO A 99 9.35 4.83 -11.08
CA PRO A 99 8.60 5.58 -12.08
C PRO A 99 7.30 4.84 -12.45
N PRO A 100 6.20 5.57 -12.67
CA PRO A 100 4.96 4.95 -13.15
C PRO A 100 5.14 4.43 -14.58
N SER A 101 4.57 3.24 -14.87
CA SER A 101 4.70 2.62 -16.19
C SER A 101 3.45 1.83 -16.60
N SER A 102 3.14 1.84 -17.89
CA SER A 102 2.13 0.97 -18.48
C SER A 102 2.66 -0.44 -18.79
N ASP A 103 3.96 -0.65 -18.86
CA ASP A 103 4.55 -1.99 -18.90
C ASP A 103 4.46 -2.64 -17.51
N PRO A 104 3.70 -3.74 -17.35
CA PRO A 104 3.51 -4.40 -16.04
C PRO A 104 4.80 -4.94 -15.43
N ALA A 105 5.83 -5.22 -16.21
CA ALA A 105 7.10 -5.76 -15.74
C ALA A 105 8.07 -4.66 -15.28
N PHE A 106 7.97 -3.46 -15.83
CA PHE A 106 8.93 -2.38 -15.60
C PHE A 106 9.04 -1.95 -14.13
N PRO A 107 7.95 -1.69 -13.36
CA PRO A 107 8.09 -1.23 -11.98
C PRO A 107 8.85 -2.22 -11.09
N MET A 108 8.64 -3.54 -11.29
CA MET A 108 9.34 -4.58 -10.54
C MET A 108 10.82 -4.66 -10.94
N ALA A 109 11.12 -4.59 -12.22
CA ALA A 109 12.50 -4.58 -12.72
C ALA A 109 13.26 -3.35 -12.21
N PHE A 110 12.65 -2.17 -12.28
CA PHE A 110 13.23 -0.92 -11.79
C PHE A 110 13.43 -0.93 -10.27
N LEU A 111 12.44 -1.46 -9.50
CA LEU A 111 12.58 -1.62 -8.06
C LEU A 111 13.77 -2.53 -7.71
N LYS A 112 13.97 -3.61 -8.48
CA LYS A 112 15.11 -4.50 -8.30
C LYS A 112 16.44 -3.77 -8.59
N ASP A 113 16.46 -2.92 -9.59
CA ASP A 113 17.65 -2.11 -9.92
C ASP A 113 17.96 -1.06 -8.85
N ILE A 114 16.94 -0.40 -8.26
CA ILE A 114 17.13 0.47 -7.08
C ILE A 114 17.78 -0.32 -5.93
N HIS A 115 17.29 -1.53 -5.64
CA HIS A 115 17.84 -2.38 -4.58
C HIS A 115 19.30 -2.79 -4.87
N ARG A 116 19.61 -3.21 -6.10
CA ARG A 116 20.99 -3.55 -6.54
C ARG A 116 21.93 -2.38 -6.40
N PHE A 117 21.47 -1.19 -6.81
CA PHE A 117 22.24 0.03 -6.69
C PHE A 117 22.47 0.37 -5.21
N SER A 118 21.41 0.45 -4.43
CA SER A 118 21.47 0.87 -3.03
C SER A 118 22.28 -0.10 -2.16
N ALA A 119 22.12 -1.42 -2.35
CA ALA A 119 22.86 -2.42 -1.59
C ALA A 119 24.39 -2.26 -1.70
N ARG A 120 24.90 -1.74 -2.81
CA ARG A 120 26.33 -1.46 -3.01
C ARG A 120 26.81 -0.19 -2.30
N GLN A 121 25.88 0.71 -1.94
CA GLN A 121 26.20 1.99 -1.31
C GLN A 121 26.08 1.94 0.23
N LEU A 122 25.53 0.87 0.79
CA LEU A 122 25.26 0.76 2.23
C LEU A 122 26.46 0.28 3.07
N GLY A 123 27.59 -0.04 2.44
CA GLY A 123 28.78 -0.51 3.16
C GLY A 123 28.51 -1.80 3.95
N SER A 124 28.58 -1.73 5.28
CA SER A 124 28.33 -2.87 6.19
C SER A 124 26.88 -3.01 6.65
N GLU A 125 25.99 -2.13 6.20
CA GLU A 125 24.58 -2.19 6.57
C GLU A 125 23.79 -3.08 5.62
N TYR A 126 22.62 -3.54 6.09
CA TYR A 126 21.67 -4.35 5.33
C TYR A 126 20.31 -3.68 5.28
N LEU A 127 19.54 -3.95 4.23
CA LEU A 127 18.11 -3.70 4.18
C LEU A 127 17.40 -4.85 4.90
N TRP A 128 16.63 -4.51 5.93
CA TRP A 128 15.85 -5.48 6.70
C TRP A 128 14.80 -6.16 5.82
N ALA A 129 14.78 -7.50 5.82
CA ALA A 129 13.96 -8.26 4.88
C ALA A 129 12.46 -8.30 5.24
N GLY A 130 12.09 -8.07 6.49
CA GLY A 130 10.69 -8.18 6.96
C GLY A 130 10.01 -6.83 7.18
N SER A 131 8.68 -6.83 7.27
CA SER A 131 7.90 -5.64 7.62
C SER A 131 8.07 -5.22 9.07
N MET A 132 8.08 -6.19 10.00
CA MET A 132 8.23 -5.89 11.43
C MET A 132 9.70 -5.71 11.78
N PRO A 133 10.08 -4.62 12.45
CA PRO A 133 11.45 -4.38 12.84
C PRO A 133 11.89 -5.25 14.02
N CYS A 134 13.21 -5.37 14.22
CA CYS A 134 13.83 -5.92 15.40
C CYS A 134 14.86 -4.93 15.96
N LYS A 135 15.26 -5.11 17.24
CA LYS A 135 16.37 -4.38 17.89
C LYS A 135 16.41 -2.87 17.62
N ILE A 136 15.24 -2.24 17.62
CA ILE A 136 15.14 -0.79 17.34
C ILE A 136 15.53 0.10 18.53
N GLY A 137 15.67 -0.46 19.71
CA GLY A 137 15.92 0.31 20.93
C GLY A 137 14.69 1.09 21.44
N PRO A 138 14.87 1.98 22.43
CA PRO A 138 13.82 2.89 22.87
C PRO A 138 13.52 3.95 21.82
N ASP A 139 12.33 4.57 21.87
CA ASP A 139 11.89 5.61 20.92
C ASP A 139 12.91 6.74 20.73
N ALA A 140 13.62 7.14 21.79
CA ALA A 140 14.64 8.19 21.73
C ALA A 140 15.84 7.83 20.84
N ASP A 141 16.12 6.54 20.63
CA ASP A 141 17.22 6.07 19.79
C ASP A 141 16.84 6.02 18.29
N ILE A 142 15.57 6.19 17.97
CA ILE A 142 15.09 6.20 16.58
C ILE A 142 15.23 7.63 16.04
N ALA A 143 16.28 7.88 15.28
CA ALA A 143 16.52 9.17 14.65
C ALA A 143 15.45 9.45 13.57
N ILE A 144 14.81 10.61 13.67
CA ILE A 144 13.89 11.12 12.65
C ILE A 144 14.72 11.56 11.43
N ALA A 145 14.19 11.36 10.24
CA ALA A 145 14.84 11.76 9.00
C ALA A 145 15.02 13.29 8.94
N HIS A 146 16.27 13.72 8.71
CA HIS A 146 16.64 15.12 8.60
C HIS A 146 16.88 15.49 7.13
N TYR A 147 16.16 16.51 6.63
CA TYR A 147 16.08 16.84 5.19
C TYR A 147 16.84 18.10 4.80
N GLY A 148 17.47 18.78 5.74
CA GLY A 148 18.20 20.02 5.49
C GLY A 148 17.53 21.27 6.08
N PRO A 149 18.10 22.46 5.80
CA PRO A 149 17.70 23.68 6.50
C PRO A 149 16.51 24.44 5.89
N SER A 150 16.01 24.06 4.70
CA SER A 150 14.90 24.77 4.05
C SER A 150 13.57 24.67 4.84
N ASN A 151 12.63 25.60 4.65
CA ASN A 151 11.32 25.50 5.31
C ASN A 151 10.54 24.25 4.89
N THR A 152 10.66 23.80 3.65
CA THR A 152 10.08 22.52 3.18
C THR A 152 10.69 21.31 3.92
N ALA A 153 12.00 21.31 4.13
CA ALA A 153 12.68 20.28 4.91
C ALA A 153 12.21 20.29 6.37
N ARG A 154 12.23 21.46 7.01
CA ARG A 154 11.79 21.64 8.39
C ARG A 154 10.32 21.24 8.59
N PHE A 155 9.44 21.53 7.62
CA PHE A 155 8.02 21.11 7.68
C PHE A 155 7.91 19.56 7.73
N LYS A 156 8.67 18.86 6.90
CA LYS A 156 8.73 17.38 6.91
C LYS A 156 9.27 16.83 8.23
N GLU A 157 10.26 17.49 8.82
CA GLU A 157 10.84 17.09 10.11
C GLU A 157 9.86 17.31 11.26
N VAL A 158 9.26 18.50 11.37
CA VAL A 158 8.26 18.81 12.41
C VAL A 158 7.03 17.91 12.30
N TYR A 159 6.59 17.61 11.08
CA TYR A 159 5.52 16.63 10.86
C TYR A 159 5.88 15.26 11.47
N ARG A 160 7.10 14.78 11.28
CA ARG A 160 7.59 13.50 11.82
C ARG A 160 7.81 13.54 13.33
N GLU A 161 8.28 14.67 13.86
CA GLU A 161 8.31 14.87 15.31
C GLU A 161 6.92 14.70 15.90
N GLY A 162 5.92 15.32 15.30
CA GLY A 162 4.52 15.19 15.71
C GLY A 162 4.01 13.75 15.59
N LEU A 163 4.34 13.00 14.53
CA LEU A 163 3.98 11.58 14.42
C LEU A 163 4.62 10.75 15.56
N GLY A 164 5.90 10.99 15.86
CA GLY A 164 6.58 10.33 16.97
C GLY A 164 5.96 10.67 18.32
N LEU A 165 5.58 11.93 18.53
CA LEU A 165 4.92 12.40 19.75
C LEU A 165 3.53 11.76 19.95
N ARG A 166 2.74 11.67 18.86
CA ARG A 166 1.35 11.18 18.87
C ARG A 166 1.24 9.66 18.97
N TYR A 167 2.11 8.94 18.25
CA TYR A 167 1.95 7.49 17.99
C TYR A 167 3.13 6.65 18.48
N GLY A 168 4.24 7.29 18.87
CA GLY A 168 5.51 6.63 19.18
C GLY A 168 6.37 6.39 17.93
N ARG A 169 7.69 6.51 18.08
CA ARG A 169 8.65 6.37 16.97
C ARG A 169 8.82 4.92 16.52
N ALA A 170 8.73 3.96 17.45
CA ALA A 170 8.84 2.53 17.12
C ALA A 170 7.82 2.08 16.08
N MET A 171 6.59 2.56 16.20
CA MET A 171 5.51 2.28 15.26
C MET A 171 5.83 2.71 13.82
N GLN A 172 6.52 3.82 13.67
CA GLN A 172 6.89 4.41 12.40
C GLN A 172 8.09 3.71 11.72
N THR A 173 8.65 2.68 12.35
CA THR A 173 9.72 1.85 11.76
C THR A 173 9.21 0.57 11.08
N ILE A 174 7.90 0.34 11.13
CA ILE A 174 7.27 -0.76 10.39
C ILE A 174 7.31 -0.42 8.91
N ALA A 175 7.77 -1.36 8.09
CA ALA A 175 7.93 -1.20 6.65
C ALA A 175 6.87 -1.96 5.85
N GLY A 176 6.43 -1.40 4.74
CA GLY A 176 5.49 -2.01 3.81
C GLY A 176 5.77 -1.65 2.36
N ALA A 177 4.86 -2.04 1.50
CA ALA A 177 4.87 -1.61 0.10
C ALA A 177 3.51 -1.07 -0.32
N HIS A 178 3.54 0.03 -1.05
CA HIS A 178 2.37 0.66 -1.64
C HIS A 178 2.33 0.34 -3.14
N TYR A 179 1.13 0.17 -3.65
CA TYR A 179 0.89 -0.06 -5.06
C TYR A 179 0.03 1.06 -5.63
N ASN A 180 0.61 1.87 -6.50
CA ASN A 180 -0.05 2.94 -7.22
C ASN A 180 -0.64 2.42 -8.52
N TRP A 181 -1.90 2.75 -8.80
CA TRP A 181 -2.62 2.22 -9.94
C TRP A 181 -3.57 3.23 -10.55
N SER A 182 -3.54 3.36 -11.87
CA SER A 182 -4.47 4.19 -12.63
C SER A 182 -4.85 3.58 -13.96
N LEU A 183 -6.04 3.92 -14.45
CA LEU A 183 -6.49 3.62 -15.80
C LEU A 183 -6.06 4.73 -16.75
N PRO A 184 -5.79 4.42 -18.04
CA PRO A 184 -5.46 5.42 -19.03
C PRO A 184 -6.64 6.38 -19.27
N GLU A 185 -6.34 7.60 -19.66
CA GLU A 185 -7.37 8.61 -19.96
C GLU A 185 -8.38 8.12 -21.01
N ALA A 186 -7.91 7.38 -22.02
CA ALA A 186 -8.74 6.83 -23.09
C ALA A 186 -9.79 5.80 -22.61
N PHE A 187 -9.61 5.21 -21.41
CA PHE A 187 -10.55 4.26 -20.84
C PHE A 187 -11.88 4.93 -20.42
N TRP A 188 -11.80 6.12 -19.85
CA TRP A 188 -12.93 6.76 -19.18
C TRP A 188 -14.08 7.16 -20.11
N PRO A 189 -13.84 7.76 -21.31
CA PRO A 189 -14.92 8.01 -22.27
C PRO A 189 -15.62 6.72 -22.68
N VAL A 190 -14.86 5.65 -23.00
CA VAL A 190 -15.44 4.35 -23.38
C VAL A 190 -16.31 3.79 -22.26
N MET A 191 -15.81 3.79 -21.03
CA MET A 191 -16.59 3.29 -19.88
C MET A 191 -17.83 4.13 -19.61
N ARG A 192 -17.75 5.47 -19.70
CA ARG A 192 -18.89 6.37 -19.52
C ARG A 192 -20.00 6.08 -20.54
N ASP A 193 -19.63 5.95 -21.81
CA ASP A 193 -20.58 5.72 -22.89
C ASP A 193 -21.29 4.35 -22.74
N CYS A 194 -20.56 3.33 -22.27
CA CYS A 194 -21.15 2.03 -21.91
C CYS A 194 -22.14 2.10 -20.74
N CYS A 195 -21.98 3.08 -19.84
CA CYS A 195 -22.81 3.23 -18.65
C CYS A 195 -24.02 4.16 -18.85
N ASN A 196 -24.29 4.64 -20.07
CA ASN A 196 -25.23 5.76 -20.32
C ASN A 196 -24.93 6.94 -19.38
N GLY A 197 -23.66 7.23 -19.23
CA GLY A 197 -23.13 8.09 -18.19
C GLY A 197 -23.40 9.56 -18.38
N GLU A 198 -23.13 10.31 -17.33
CA GLU A 198 -23.31 11.75 -17.22
C GLU A 198 -22.44 12.55 -18.21
N SER A 199 -22.84 13.78 -18.43
CA SER A 199 -22.16 14.69 -19.37
C SER A 199 -20.73 15.05 -18.95
N ASN A 200 -20.45 15.16 -17.62
CA ASN A 200 -19.13 15.51 -17.10
C ASN A 200 -18.27 14.25 -16.88
N LEU A 201 -17.19 14.13 -17.66
CA LEU A 201 -16.28 13.00 -17.60
C LEU A 201 -15.51 12.94 -16.27
N GLN A 202 -15.11 14.09 -15.71
CA GLN A 202 -14.36 14.13 -14.46
C GLN A 202 -15.21 13.64 -13.28
N ASP A 203 -16.47 14.06 -13.20
CA ASP A 203 -17.39 13.62 -12.15
C ASP A 203 -17.70 12.12 -12.27
N PHE A 204 -17.85 11.63 -13.51
CA PHE A 204 -17.99 10.20 -13.77
C PHE A 204 -16.74 9.44 -13.27
N THR A 205 -15.55 9.89 -13.64
CA THR A 205 -14.26 9.28 -13.23
C THR A 205 -14.12 9.27 -11.71
N ASN A 206 -14.40 10.38 -11.04
CA ASN A 206 -14.35 10.50 -9.58
C ASN A 206 -15.30 9.48 -8.91
N ARG A 207 -16.56 9.41 -9.37
CA ARG A 207 -17.51 8.45 -8.81
C ARG A 207 -17.08 7.01 -9.01
N ARG A 208 -16.49 6.67 -10.16
CA ARG A 208 -16.00 5.32 -10.44
C ARG A 208 -14.80 4.96 -9.55
N TYR A 209 -13.84 5.87 -9.38
CA TYR A 209 -12.72 5.64 -8.45
C TYR A 209 -13.20 5.52 -6.99
N PHE A 210 -14.15 6.33 -6.53
CA PHE A 210 -14.72 6.18 -5.20
C PHE A 210 -15.54 4.88 -5.07
N GLY A 211 -16.19 4.43 -6.15
CA GLY A 211 -16.80 3.10 -6.23
C GLY A 211 -15.78 1.97 -6.07
N LEU A 212 -14.66 2.07 -6.78
CA LEU A 212 -13.53 1.13 -6.65
C LEU A 212 -13.01 1.10 -5.21
N ILE A 213 -12.76 2.26 -4.60
CA ILE A 213 -12.26 2.36 -3.22
C ILE A 213 -13.22 1.70 -2.23
N ARG A 214 -14.55 1.97 -2.31
CA ARG A 214 -15.53 1.32 -1.44
C ARG A 214 -15.53 -0.20 -1.60
N ASN A 215 -15.47 -0.71 -2.83
CA ASN A 215 -15.39 -2.13 -3.08
C ASN A 215 -14.07 -2.72 -2.58
N PHE A 216 -12.97 -1.98 -2.69
CA PHE A 216 -11.71 -2.39 -2.10
C PHE A 216 -11.77 -2.44 -0.56
N LEU A 217 -12.46 -1.51 0.10
CA LEU A 217 -12.67 -1.58 1.56
C LEU A 217 -13.46 -2.84 1.97
N ARG A 218 -14.40 -3.31 1.11
CA ARG A 218 -15.18 -4.55 1.31
C ARG A 218 -14.36 -5.81 1.11
N PHE A 219 -13.46 -5.82 0.12
CA PHE A 219 -12.81 -7.05 -0.39
C PHE A 219 -11.29 -7.06 -0.17
N GLY A 220 -10.69 -5.94 0.20
CA GLY A 220 -9.24 -5.78 0.35
C GLY A 220 -8.63 -6.64 1.47
N TRP A 221 -9.43 -7.21 2.38
CA TRP A 221 -8.99 -8.21 3.35
C TRP A 221 -8.32 -9.43 2.69
N LEU A 222 -8.61 -9.67 1.41
CA LEU A 222 -8.02 -10.75 0.64
C LEU A 222 -6.50 -10.54 0.42
N ILE A 223 -6.02 -9.29 0.39
CA ILE A 223 -4.59 -8.95 0.26
C ILE A 223 -3.78 -9.47 1.46
N PRO A 224 -4.03 -9.07 2.71
CA PRO A 224 -3.29 -9.61 3.85
C PRO A 224 -3.55 -11.11 4.08
N TYR A 225 -4.67 -11.66 3.64
CA TYR A 225 -4.89 -13.09 3.69
C TYR A 225 -3.89 -13.86 2.81
N LEU A 226 -3.73 -13.43 1.56
CA LEU A 226 -2.90 -14.14 0.55
C LEU A 226 -1.41 -13.78 0.64
N PHE A 227 -1.08 -12.54 1.00
CA PHE A 227 0.25 -11.97 0.89
C PHE A 227 0.82 -11.46 2.22
N GLY A 228 0.04 -11.50 3.30
CA GLY A 228 0.54 -11.16 4.63
C GLY A 228 1.76 -12.02 4.97
N ALA A 229 2.83 -11.37 5.43
CA ALA A 229 4.12 -11.98 5.70
C ALA A 229 4.74 -11.50 7.03
N SER A 230 3.92 -10.92 7.90
CA SER A 230 4.36 -10.43 9.22
C SER A 230 3.55 -11.04 10.38
N PRO A 231 3.53 -12.40 10.52
CA PRO A 231 2.79 -13.08 11.58
C PRO A 231 3.53 -13.11 12.92
N ALA A 232 4.78 -12.66 12.97
CA ALA A 232 5.67 -12.65 14.10
C ALA A 232 6.46 -11.34 14.19
N LEU A 233 6.95 -11.04 15.40
CA LEU A 233 7.78 -9.87 15.69
C LEU A 233 8.77 -10.14 16.83
N CYS A 234 9.80 -9.30 16.96
CA CYS A 234 10.67 -9.31 18.13
C CYS A 234 9.95 -8.69 19.34
N LYS A 235 10.03 -9.33 20.49
CA LYS A 235 9.43 -8.82 21.74
C LYS A 235 9.89 -7.39 22.09
N SER A 236 11.12 -7.03 21.70
CA SER A 236 11.66 -5.67 21.89
C SER A 236 10.84 -4.58 21.20
N PHE A 237 10.16 -4.90 20.09
CA PHE A 237 9.29 -3.96 19.38
C PHE A 237 8.16 -3.42 20.27
N LEU A 238 7.63 -4.24 21.17
CA LEU A 238 6.53 -3.84 22.05
C LEU A 238 6.98 -2.86 23.15
N GLN A 239 8.28 -2.69 23.40
CA GLN A 239 8.82 -1.78 24.41
C GLN A 239 8.13 -1.93 25.80
N GLY A 240 7.81 -3.17 26.18
CA GLY A 240 7.14 -3.49 27.44
C GLY A 240 5.62 -3.34 27.45
N LYS A 241 5.00 -2.90 26.34
CA LYS A 241 3.53 -2.85 26.23
C LYS A 241 2.94 -4.27 26.29
N PRO A 242 1.80 -4.45 26.96
CA PRO A 242 1.10 -5.74 27.00
C PRO A 242 0.63 -6.16 25.60
N SER A 243 0.53 -7.46 25.34
CA SER A 243 0.08 -8.02 24.08
C SER A 243 -0.49 -9.42 24.28
N ASP A 244 -1.50 -9.80 23.51
CA ASP A 244 -2.10 -11.13 23.46
C ASP A 244 -1.29 -12.11 22.58
N LEU A 245 -0.16 -11.68 22.02
CA LEU A 245 0.71 -12.53 21.22
C LEU A 245 1.36 -13.62 22.09
N ARG A 246 1.55 -14.78 21.49
CA ARG A 246 2.19 -15.93 22.15
C ARG A 246 3.69 -15.93 21.88
N GLU A 247 4.47 -16.38 22.84
CA GLU A 247 5.90 -16.62 22.62
C GLU A 247 6.07 -17.87 21.72
N LEU A 248 6.76 -17.70 20.59
CA LEU A 248 7.10 -18.79 19.67
C LEU A 248 8.47 -19.37 20.00
N SER A 249 9.41 -18.50 20.37
CA SER A 249 10.76 -18.80 20.79
C SER A 249 11.30 -17.62 21.63
N PRO A 250 12.41 -17.77 22.36
CA PRO A 250 12.94 -16.68 23.20
C PRO A 250 13.08 -15.35 22.43
N GLY A 251 12.36 -14.33 22.90
CA GLY A 251 12.35 -13.00 22.29
C GLY A 251 11.52 -12.84 21.02
N THR A 252 10.79 -13.87 20.59
CA THR A 252 9.90 -13.84 19.42
C THR A 252 8.45 -14.05 19.84
N LEU A 253 7.60 -13.08 19.52
CA LEU A 253 6.15 -13.17 19.69
C LEU A 253 5.46 -13.39 18.36
N HIS A 254 4.33 -14.10 18.36
CA HIS A 254 3.55 -14.39 17.15
C HIS A 254 2.06 -14.53 17.41
N GLY A 255 1.26 -14.27 16.40
CA GLY A 255 -0.12 -14.74 16.32
C GLY A 255 -0.14 -16.11 15.63
N PRO A 256 -0.60 -17.21 16.27
CA PRO A 256 -0.51 -18.55 15.68
C PRO A 256 -1.14 -18.67 14.29
N TYR A 257 -2.16 -17.87 14.05
CA TYR A 257 -2.89 -17.83 12.78
C TYR A 257 -2.84 -16.46 12.11
N ALA A 258 -2.02 -15.53 12.61
CA ALA A 258 -1.89 -14.18 12.06
C ALA A 258 -1.32 -14.23 10.63
N THR A 259 -1.78 -13.31 9.81
CA THR A 259 -1.24 -13.10 8.47
C THR A 259 -0.37 -11.84 8.41
N SER A 260 -0.78 -10.74 9.07
CA SER A 260 -0.07 -9.47 9.03
C SER A 260 -0.24 -8.70 10.35
N LEU A 261 0.72 -8.80 11.26
CA LEU A 261 0.74 -7.97 12.47
C LEU A 261 1.03 -6.49 12.15
N ARG A 262 1.68 -6.20 11.04
CA ARG A 262 1.85 -4.84 10.52
C ARG A 262 0.50 -4.14 10.35
N MET A 263 -0.52 -4.85 9.89
CA MET A 263 -1.85 -4.31 9.61
C MET A 263 -2.83 -4.45 10.77
N SER A 264 -2.38 -4.98 11.93
CA SER A 264 -3.18 -5.13 13.14
C SER A 264 -3.09 -3.87 14.02
N ASP A 265 -3.81 -3.89 15.15
CA ASP A 265 -3.80 -2.83 16.16
C ASP A 265 -2.45 -2.70 16.91
N LEU A 266 -1.53 -3.63 16.72
CA LEU A 266 -0.13 -3.51 17.16
C LEU A 266 0.66 -2.56 16.25
N GLY A 267 0.19 -2.39 15.01
CA GLY A 267 0.68 -1.45 14.05
C GLY A 267 0.15 -0.03 14.34
N TYR A 268 -0.12 0.72 13.29
CA TYR A 268 -0.56 2.10 13.38
C TYR A 268 -1.93 2.22 14.07
N GLN A 269 -1.95 2.85 15.26
CA GLN A 269 -3.17 3.25 15.96
C GLN A 269 -3.23 4.77 16.03
N ASN A 270 -4.31 5.36 15.56
CA ASN A 270 -4.60 6.78 15.70
C ASN A 270 -5.75 6.94 16.70
N HIS A 271 -5.46 7.50 17.89
CA HIS A 271 -6.47 7.79 18.92
C HIS A 271 -7.62 8.66 18.40
N ALA A 272 -7.32 9.56 17.49
CA ALA A 272 -8.30 10.49 16.93
C ALA A 272 -9.06 9.92 15.72
N GLN A 273 -8.63 8.78 15.13
CA GLN A 273 -9.22 8.28 13.87
C GLN A 273 -10.70 7.91 14.02
N ASP A 274 -11.09 7.36 15.16
CA ASP A 274 -12.51 7.02 15.45
C ASP A 274 -13.40 8.26 15.57
N GLN A 275 -12.82 9.44 15.82
CA GLN A 275 -13.52 10.70 15.90
C GLN A 275 -13.67 11.40 14.53
N MET A 276 -12.98 10.89 13.50
CA MET A 276 -12.96 11.51 12.18
C MET A 276 -14.11 10.98 11.31
N ALA A 277 -14.98 11.86 10.86
CA ALA A 277 -16.04 11.53 9.90
C ALA A 277 -15.52 11.60 8.44
N ILE A 278 -14.48 10.82 8.12
CA ILE A 278 -13.92 10.78 6.76
C ILE A 278 -14.58 9.64 5.98
N SER A 279 -15.44 9.99 5.03
CA SER A 279 -16.23 9.06 4.22
C SER A 279 -15.58 8.81 2.85
N PHE A 280 -15.66 7.58 2.37
CA PHE A 280 -15.31 7.21 0.99
C PHE A 280 -16.53 7.12 0.06
N ASN A 281 -17.67 7.71 0.46
CA ASN A 281 -18.89 7.66 -0.35
C ASN A 281 -18.84 8.61 -1.55
N SER A 282 -18.14 9.74 -1.42
CA SER A 282 -17.90 10.67 -2.52
C SER A 282 -16.59 11.43 -2.34
N LEU A 283 -16.07 12.02 -3.44
CA LEU A 283 -14.90 12.91 -3.38
C LEU A 283 -15.17 14.09 -2.44
N GLN A 284 -16.37 14.68 -2.51
CA GLN A 284 -16.76 15.82 -1.71
C GLN A 284 -16.80 15.48 -0.21
N GLU A 285 -17.34 14.32 0.18
CA GLU A 285 -17.36 13.89 1.57
C GLU A 285 -15.95 13.60 2.08
N TYR A 286 -15.12 12.92 1.28
CA TYR A 286 -13.75 12.59 1.61
C TYR A 286 -12.90 13.85 1.85
N THR A 287 -12.89 14.78 0.91
CA THR A 287 -12.09 16.00 1.04
C THR A 287 -12.60 16.94 2.13
N ARG A 288 -13.94 17.02 2.34
CA ARG A 288 -14.53 17.77 3.46
C ARG A 288 -14.14 17.17 4.81
N GLY A 289 -14.14 15.85 4.92
CA GLY A 289 -13.72 15.16 6.14
C GLY A 289 -12.26 15.42 6.47
N LEU A 290 -11.36 15.36 5.49
CA LEU A 290 -9.94 15.68 5.66
C LEU A 290 -9.75 17.15 6.08
N GLU A 291 -10.44 18.07 5.40
CA GLU A 291 -10.37 19.50 5.72
C GLU A 291 -10.87 19.79 7.14
N ALA A 292 -11.95 19.13 7.57
CA ALA A 292 -12.42 19.25 8.94
C ALA A 292 -11.40 18.70 9.94
N ALA A 293 -10.76 17.56 9.64
CA ALA A 293 -9.82 16.92 10.56
C ALA A 293 -8.53 17.73 10.78
N ILE A 294 -8.03 18.45 9.78
CA ILE A 294 -6.85 19.33 9.92
C ILE A 294 -7.18 20.69 10.57
N ARG A 295 -8.47 20.99 10.85
CA ARG A 295 -8.93 22.24 11.48
C ARG A 295 -9.62 22.02 12.84
N THR A 296 -9.93 20.79 13.18
CA THR A 296 -10.58 20.46 14.46
C THR A 296 -9.51 20.18 15.52
N HIS A 297 -9.43 21.06 16.52
CA HIS A 297 -8.51 20.90 17.65
C HIS A 297 -8.89 19.66 18.48
N ASP A 298 -7.88 18.91 18.91
CA ASP A 298 -8.01 17.77 19.81
C ASP A 298 -7.38 18.12 21.18
N PRO A 299 -8.13 18.07 22.29
CA PRO A 299 -7.61 18.39 23.62
C PRO A 299 -6.39 17.56 24.02
N TYR A 300 -6.35 16.29 23.63
CA TYR A 300 -5.23 15.40 23.95
C TYR A 300 -3.93 15.85 23.25
N TYR A 301 -4.01 16.28 21.98
CA TYR A 301 -2.85 16.80 21.24
C TYR A 301 -2.49 18.23 21.65
N ALA A 302 -3.48 19.02 22.11
CA ALA A 302 -3.24 20.35 22.66
C ALA A 302 -2.44 20.27 23.98
N ASP A 303 -2.73 19.31 24.85
CA ASP A 303 -1.98 19.08 26.10
C ASP A 303 -0.52 18.68 25.82
N MET A 304 -0.22 18.01 24.72
CA MET A 304 1.15 17.74 24.29
C MET A 304 1.91 19.01 23.88
N GLY A 305 1.20 20.04 23.45
CA GLY A 305 1.71 21.31 22.96
C GLY A 305 2.26 21.27 21.55
N VAL A 306 2.12 22.37 20.82
CA VAL A 306 2.66 22.52 19.46
C VAL A 306 4.13 22.91 19.50
N ARG A 307 4.55 23.68 20.52
CA ARG A 307 5.90 24.22 20.68
C ARG A 307 6.41 24.07 22.12
N ASP A 308 7.72 24.07 22.26
CA ASP A 308 8.45 24.29 23.50
C ASP A 308 9.51 25.39 23.24
N GLY A 309 9.19 26.64 23.59
CA GLY A 309 9.93 27.80 23.17
C GLY A 309 9.94 27.95 21.63
N GLU A 310 11.12 27.96 21.03
CA GLU A 310 11.29 28.02 19.57
C GLU A 310 11.23 26.62 18.88
N HIS A 311 11.25 25.56 19.67
CA HIS A 311 11.22 24.19 19.18
C HIS A 311 9.79 23.77 18.84
N TRP A 312 9.55 23.37 17.58
CA TRP A 312 8.30 22.81 17.13
C TRP A 312 8.25 21.31 17.45
N LYS A 313 7.19 20.88 18.13
CA LYS A 313 6.94 19.47 18.49
C LYS A 313 6.00 18.79 17.51
N GLN A 314 5.09 19.53 16.90
CA GLN A 314 4.12 19.10 15.90
C GLN A 314 3.64 20.31 15.09
N LEU A 315 3.03 20.07 13.91
CA LEU A 315 2.57 21.16 13.04
C LEU A 315 1.31 21.85 13.57
N SER A 316 0.42 21.11 14.21
CA SER A 316 -0.82 21.60 14.83
C SER A 316 -1.26 20.65 15.94
N ASP A 317 -2.20 21.07 16.76
CA ASP A 317 -2.90 20.25 17.77
C ASP A 317 -4.28 19.75 17.28
N CYS A 318 -4.50 19.80 15.95
CA CYS A 318 -5.72 19.29 15.35
C CYS A 318 -5.73 17.74 15.27
N LEU A 319 -6.89 17.16 14.98
CA LEU A 319 -7.07 15.71 14.80
C LEU A 319 -6.04 15.10 13.82
N LEU A 320 -5.71 15.83 12.76
CA LEU A 320 -4.60 15.53 11.84
C LEU A 320 -3.69 16.76 11.73
N GLN A 321 -2.37 16.55 11.69
CA GLN A 321 -1.41 17.60 11.37
C GLN A 321 -1.50 18.01 9.90
N THR A 322 -1.69 17.03 9.03
CA THR A 322 -1.88 17.19 7.57
C THR A 322 -2.79 16.06 7.07
N GLU A 323 -3.37 16.22 5.87
CA GLU A 323 -4.19 15.17 5.24
C GLU A 323 -3.43 13.86 5.04
N SER A 324 -2.10 13.92 4.91
CA SER A 324 -1.24 12.75 4.73
C SER A 324 -1.17 11.84 5.97
N GLU A 325 -1.51 12.37 7.15
CA GLU A 325 -1.54 11.59 8.40
C GLU A 325 -2.73 10.62 8.46
N PHE A 326 -3.81 10.88 7.71
CA PHE A 326 -4.96 9.99 7.68
C PHE A 326 -4.57 8.60 7.15
N TYR A 327 -4.72 7.58 8.00
CA TYR A 327 -4.43 6.21 7.62
C TYR A 327 -5.63 5.56 6.91
N ALA A 328 -5.41 5.04 5.70
CA ALA A 328 -6.40 4.30 4.95
C ALA A 328 -5.73 3.17 4.16
N ALA A 329 -6.44 2.03 4.02
CA ALA A 329 -5.99 0.89 3.22
C ALA A 329 -5.82 1.24 1.72
N MET A 330 -6.59 2.21 1.25
CA MET A 330 -6.51 2.77 -0.09
C MET A 330 -6.80 4.27 -0.06
N ARG A 331 -5.99 5.05 -0.77
CA ARG A 331 -6.14 6.50 -0.89
C ARG A 331 -6.41 6.92 -2.34
N PRO A 332 -7.38 7.81 -2.59
CA PRO A 332 -7.44 8.53 -3.85
C PRO A 332 -6.28 9.53 -3.90
N LYS A 333 -5.62 9.63 -5.05
CA LYS A 333 -4.43 10.47 -5.23
C LYS A 333 -4.56 11.36 -6.46
N ARG A 334 -3.92 12.52 -6.36
CA ARG A 334 -3.75 13.47 -7.45
C ARG A 334 -2.41 14.16 -7.32
N ILE A 335 -1.64 14.24 -8.38
CA ILE A 335 -0.46 15.09 -8.45
C ILE A 335 -0.95 16.53 -8.60
N GLY A 336 -0.74 17.35 -7.56
CA GLY A 336 -1.07 18.77 -7.53
C GLY A 336 0.11 19.65 -7.98
N LEU A 337 -0.06 20.94 -7.88
CA LEU A 337 1.02 21.90 -8.03
C LEU A 337 2.00 21.79 -6.86
N HIS A 338 3.24 22.29 -7.05
CA HIS A 338 4.24 22.27 -5.99
C HIS A 338 3.74 22.98 -4.73
N GLY A 339 3.75 22.29 -3.58
CA GLY A 339 3.24 22.82 -2.30
C GLY A 339 1.71 22.79 -2.14
N GLU A 340 0.94 22.33 -3.14
CA GLU A 340 -0.51 22.23 -3.03
C GLU A 340 -0.91 21.06 -2.12
N ARG A 341 -1.85 21.31 -1.20
CA ARG A 341 -2.38 20.27 -0.30
C ARG A 341 -3.12 19.19 -1.08
N PRO A 342 -2.99 17.90 -0.68
CA PRO A 342 -3.61 16.79 -1.38
C PRO A 342 -5.14 16.90 -1.55
N ALA A 343 -5.86 17.36 -0.52
CA ALA A 343 -7.30 17.53 -0.60
C ALA A 343 -7.72 18.60 -1.61
N LEU A 344 -6.97 19.71 -1.69
CA LEU A 344 -7.23 20.78 -2.68
C LEU A 344 -6.95 20.32 -4.10
N ALA A 345 -5.84 19.59 -4.32
CA ALA A 345 -5.54 19.01 -5.63
C ALA A 345 -6.65 18.04 -6.10
N LEU A 346 -7.14 17.19 -5.19
CA LEU A 346 -8.26 16.28 -5.47
C LEU A 346 -9.56 17.04 -5.78
N GLN A 347 -9.90 18.09 -5.04
CA GLN A 347 -11.09 18.93 -5.30
C GLN A 347 -11.01 19.62 -6.65
N ARG A 348 -9.83 20.15 -6.99
CA ARG A 348 -9.61 20.96 -8.19
C ARG A 348 -9.52 20.14 -9.47
N TYR A 349 -8.85 19.00 -9.40
CA TYR A 349 -8.49 18.20 -10.58
C TYR A 349 -9.08 16.78 -10.60
N GLY A 350 -9.76 16.37 -9.53
CA GLY A 350 -10.31 15.02 -9.39
C GLY A 350 -9.26 13.94 -9.14
N VAL A 351 -9.72 12.70 -9.03
CA VAL A 351 -8.85 11.53 -8.80
C VAL A 351 -8.06 11.20 -10.07
N GLN A 352 -6.74 11.01 -9.92
CA GLN A 352 -5.85 10.58 -11.00
C GLN A 352 -5.50 9.10 -10.87
N TYR A 353 -5.19 8.64 -9.67
CA TYR A 353 -4.82 7.26 -9.37
C TYR A 353 -5.24 6.87 -7.95
N VAL A 354 -5.13 5.60 -7.62
CA VAL A 354 -5.32 5.08 -6.26
C VAL A 354 -4.02 4.47 -5.76
N GLU A 355 -3.78 4.62 -4.46
CA GLU A 355 -2.64 4.06 -3.72
C GLU A 355 -3.15 2.98 -2.76
N MET A 356 -2.82 1.72 -3.04
CA MET A 356 -3.09 0.58 -2.16
C MET A 356 -1.91 0.37 -1.20
N ARG A 357 -2.16 0.23 0.11
CA ARG A 357 -1.14 0.25 1.17
C ARG A 357 -1.04 -1.05 1.98
N LEU A 358 -1.58 -2.15 1.48
CA LEU A 358 -1.78 -3.38 2.25
C LEU A 358 -0.68 -4.45 2.10
N PHE A 359 0.32 -4.27 1.22
CA PHE A 359 1.35 -5.27 1.03
C PHE A 359 2.38 -5.26 2.16
N ASP A 360 2.54 -6.41 2.81
CA ASP A 360 3.70 -6.71 3.64
C ASP A 360 4.92 -6.97 2.76
N LEU A 361 6.10 -6.76 3.32
CA LEU A 361 7.36 -7.22 2.74
C LEU A 361 7.49 -8.72 2.97
N ASN A 362 7.59 -9.48 1.90
CA ASN A 362 7.84 -10.91 1.96
C ASN A 362 9.34 -11.18 2.16
N PRO A 363 9.77 -11.68 3.33
CA PRO A 363 11.19 -11.86 3.64
C PRO A 363 11.91 -12.90 2.77
N PHE A 364 11.18 -13.73 2.03
CA PHE A 364 11.77 -14.69 1.10
C PHE A 364 12.13 -14.09 -0.26
N ILE A 365 11.78 -12.83 -0.51
CA ILE A 365 11.99 -12.14 -1.79
C ILE A 365 12.94 -10.96 -1.59
N ASP A 366 13.97 -10.89 -2.40
CA ASP A 366 15.06 -9.91 -2.27
C ASP A 366 14.60 -8.43 -2.35
N ILE A 367 13.51 -8.17 -3.05
CA ILE A 367 12.87 -6.84 -3.12
C ILE A 367 11.58 -6.76 -2.29
N GLY A 368 11.23 -7.81 -1.55
CA GLY A 368 10.06 -7.86 -0.66
C GLY A 368 8.72 -8.04 -1.34
N ILE A 369 8.64 -7.99 -2.66
CA ILE A 369 7.39 -8.05 -3.45
C ILE A 369 7.58 -9.02 -4.61
N ALA A 370 6.56 -9.86 -4.87
CA ALA A 370 6.54 -10.80 -5.98
C ALA A 370 5.69 -10.29 -7.16
N PRO A 371 6.02 -10.65 -8.41
CA PRO A 371 5.24 -10.24 -9.58
C PRO A 371 3.76 -10.59 -9.52
N GLU A 372 3.41 -11.76 -8.95
CA GLU A 372 2.02 -12.18 -8.80
C GLU A 372 1.18 -11.25 -7.91
N GLN A 373 1.81 -10.44 -7.05
CA GLN A 373 1.10 -9.45 -6.22
C GLN A 373 0.54 -8.32 -7.08
N SER A 374 1.30 -7.82 -8.05
CA SER A 374 0.81 -6.77 -8.95
C SER A 374 -0.25 -7.29 -9.92
N LEU A 375 -0.07 -8.50 -10.47
CA LEU A 375 -1.06 -9.13 -11.35
C LEU A 375 -2.39 -9.38 -10.61
N PHE A 376 -2.31 -9.84 -9.36
CA PHE A 376 -3.49 -10.00 -8.51
C PHE A 376 -4.16 -8.66 -8.20
N ALA A 377 -3.37 -7.64 -7.82
CA ALA A 377 -3.87 -6.30 -7.54
C ALA A 377 -4.59 -5.68 -8.74
N ASP A 378 -4.01 -5.76 -9.95
CA ASP A 378 -4.66 -5.31 -11.19
C ASP A 378 -6.04 -5.94 -11.37
N THR A 379 -6.11 -7.27 -11.20
CA THR A 379 -7.35 -8.03 -11.38
C THR A 379 -8.40 -7.65 -10.33
N LEU A 380 -7.99 -7.55 -9.06
CA LEU A 380 -8.86 -7.15 -7.95
C LEU A 380 -9.38 -5.71 -8.12
N LEU A 381 -8.50 -4.77 -8.48
CA LEU A 381 -8.87 -3.36 -8.66
C LEU A 381 -9.81 -3.18 -9.84
N LEU A 382 -9.56 -3.91 -10.93
CA LEU A 382 -10.45 -3.89 -12.10
C LEU A 382 -11.83 -4.47 -11.75
N MET A 383 -11.90 -5.60 -11.03
CA MET A 383 -13.15 -6.13 -10.50
C MET A 383 -13.87 -5.11 -9.61
N CYS A 384 -13.15 -4.48 -8.67
CA CYS A 384 -13.72 -3.46 -7.78
C CYS A 384 -14.28 -2.26 -8.55
N LEU A 385 -13.67 -1.87 -9.66
CA LEU A 385 -14.13 -0.78 -10.51
C LEU A 385 -15.44 -1.10 -11.23
N PHE A 386 -15.55 -2.34 -11.74
CA PHE A 386 -16.72 -2.74 -12.55
C PHE A 386 -17.91 -3.19 -11.70
N ARG A 387 -17.68 -3.56 -10.45
CA ARG A 387 -18.74 -4.01 -9.54
C ARG A 387 -19.55 -2.83 -9.01
N ASP A 388 -20.87 -3.06 -8.80
CA ASP A 388 -21.74 -2.10 -8.13
C ASP A 388 -21.19 -1.74 -6.76
N SER A 389 -21.26 -0.47 -6.43
CA SER A 389 -20.67 0.04 -5.20
C SER A 389 -21.60 1.04 -4.52
N PRO A 390 -22.62 0.57 -3.78
CA PRO A 390 -23.45 1.46 -2.98
C PRO A 390 -22.62 2.16 -1.90
N PRO A 391 -23.10 3.30 -1.36
CA PRO A 391 -22.48 3.97 -0.23
C PRO A 391 -22.28 3.02 0.96
N ILE A 392 -21.13 3.14 1.63
CA ILE A 392 -20.83 2.41 2.86
C ILE A 392 -21.53 3.11 4.02
N THR A 393 -22.32 2.36 4.80
CA THR A 393 -22.91 2.82 6.06
C THR A 393 -21.92 2.67 7.21
N SER A 394 -22.14 3.39 8.33
CA SER A 394 -21.28 3.25 9.52
C SER A 394 -21.24 1.82 10.05
N ARG A 395 -22.36 1.08 9.98
CA ARG A 395 -22.40 -0.33 10.36
C ARG A 395 -21.51 -1.18 9.45
N GLU A 396 -21.64 -1.01 8.13
CA GLU A 396 -20.83 -1.74 7.16
C GLU A 396 -19.34 -1.40 7.29
N GLN A 397 -19.03 -0.14 7.63
CA GLN A 397 -17.64 0.25 7.93
C GLN A 397 -17.10 -0.54 9.12
N GLY A 398 -17.85 -0.65 10.22
CA GLY A 398 -17.48 -1.47 11.37
C GLY A 398 -17.32 -2.95 11.03
N GLU A 399 -18.18 -3.53 10.16
CA GLU A 399 -18.03 -4.90 9.67
C GLU A 399 -16.71 -5.06 8.86
N ASN A 400 -16.36 -4.11 8.00
CA ASN A 400 -15.14 -4.14 7.20
C ASN A 400 -13.88 -4.04 8.08
N ASP A 401 -13.90 -3.19 9.10
CA ASP A 401 -12.79 -3.01 10.04
C ASP A 401 -12.58 -4.26 10.90
N GLU A 402 -13.68 -4.84 11.42
CA GLU A 402 -13.65 -6.12 12.15
C GLU A 402 -13.15 -7.27 11.25
N ASN A 403 -13.60 -7.36 10.00
CA ASN A 403 -13.15 -8.37 9.06
C ASN A 403 -11.65 -8.25 8.76
N LYS A 404 -11.17 -7.02 8.54
CA LYS A 404 -9.75 -6.75 8.38
C LYS A 404 -8.97 -7.23 9.61
N LEU A 405 -9.40 -6.87 10.82
CA LEU A 405 -8.76 -7.26 12.06
C LEU A 405 -8.75 -8.79 12.24
N ARG A 406 -9.88 -9.46 11.98
CA ARG A 406 -9.98 -10.93 12.01
C ARG A 406 -8.98 -11.58 11.06
N VAL A 407 -8.85 -11.07 9.85
CA VAL A 407 -7.96 -11.64 8.84
C VAL A 407 -6.50 -11.42 9.24
N VAL A 408 -6.10 -10.21 9.62
CA VAL A 408 -4.69 -9.93 9.93
C VAL A 408 -4.21 -10.66 11.18
N THR A 409 -5.09 -10.86 12.16
CA THR A 409 -4.75 -11.54 13.43
C THR A 409 -4.99 -13.05 13.42
N ARG A 410 -5.96 -13.55 12.62
CA ARG A 410 -6.40 -14.95 12.65
C ARG A 410 -6.71 -15.53 11.27
N GLY A 411 -6.28 -14.91 10.17
CA GLY A 411 -6.68 -15.27 8.79
C GLY A 411 -6.49 -16.74 8.43
N ARG A 412 -5.45 -17.39 8.96
CA ARG A 412 -5.17 -18.82 8.74
C ARG A 412 -5.94 -19.77 9.68
N GLN A 413 -6.71 -19.24 10.63
CA GLN A 413 -7.47 -20.06 11.59
C GLN A 413 -8.50 -20.93 10.86
N PRO A 414 -8.53 -22.26 11.12
CA PRO A 414 -9.57 -23.12 10.58
C PRO A 414 -10.97 -22.66 10.98
N GLY A 415 -11.88 -22.58 10.00
CA GLY A 415 -13.26 -22.19 10.25
C GLY A 415 -13.49 -20.70 10.54
N LEU A 416 -12.51 -19.82 10.30
CA LEU A 416 -12.68 -18.37 10.50
C LEU A 416 -13.88 -17.86 9.70
N GLN A 417 -14.71 -17.06 10.38
CA GLN A 417 -15.89 -16.40 9.82
C GLN A 417 -15.63 -14.90 9.65
N LEU A 418 -16.17 -14.32 8.60
CA LEU A 418 -16.23 -12.87 8.36
C LEU A 418 -17.67 -12.38 8.41
N LEU A 419 -17.87 -11.12 8.75
CA LEU A 419 -19.17 -10.46 8.79
C LEU A 419 -19.56 -9.94 7.40
N VAL A 420 -20.71 -10.36 6.90
CA VAL A 420 -21.31 -9.86 5.66
C VAL A 420 -22.77 -9.60 5.91
N HIS A 421 -23.20 -8.34 5.86
CA HIS A 421 -24.59 -7.91 6.17
C HIS A 421 -25.08 -8.45 7.52
N ASN A 422 -24.27 -8.31 8.56
CA ASN A 422 -24.52 -8.76 9.93
C ASN A 422 -24.70 -10.30 10.06
N ARG A 423 -24.13 -11.07 9.13
CA ARG A 423 -24.11 -12.53 9.18
C ARG A 423 -22.68 -13.04 9.08
N GLU A 424 -22.37 -14.03 9.88
CA GLU A 424 -21.08 -14.71 9.78
C GLU A 424 -21.05 -15.68 8.60
N GLN A 425 -19.97 -15.59 7.80
CA GLN A 425 -19.76 -16.43 6.63
C GLN A 425 -18.32 -16.94 6.60
N PRO A 426 -18.09 -18.20 6.18
CA PRO A 426 -16.74 -18.76 6.14
C PRO A 426 -15.82 -17.95 5.22
N LEU A 427 -14.68 -17.48 5.75
CA LEU A 427 -13.68 -16.72 5.00
C LEU A 427 -13.31 -17.42 3.68
N ARG A 428 -13.06 -18.75 3.73
CA ARG A 428 -12.64 -19.51 2.54
C ARG A 428 -13.69 -19.52 1.45
N SER A 429 -14.98 -19.64 1.81
CA SER A 429 -16.07 -19.57 0.85
C SER A 429 -16.12 -18.21 0.16
N LEU A 430 -16.06 -17.13 0.95
CA LEU A 430 -16.00 -15.77 0.43
C LEU A 430 -14.78 -15.52 -0.47
N ALA A 431 -13.62 -16.06 -0.08
CA ALA A 431 -12.41 -15.96 -0.90
C ALA A 431 -12.58 -16.67 -2.25
N HIS A 432 -13.14 -17.90 -2.27
CA HIS A 432 -13.39 -18.63 -3.52
C HIS A 432 -14.37 -17.88 -4.43
N GLU A 433 -15.46 -17.33 -3.87
CA GLU A 433 -16.43 -16.52 -4.62
C GLU A 433 -15.77 -15.27 -5.25
N LEU A 434 -14.91 -14.56 -4.49
CA LEU A 434 -14.16 -13.42 -5.04
C LEU A 434 -13.22 -13.83 -6.17
N PHE A 435 -12.56 -14.99 -6.07
CA PHE A 435 -11.73 -15.50 -7.17
C PHE A 435 -12.55 -15.86 -8.41
N ASP A 436 -13.76 -16.39 -8.24
CA ASP A 436 -14.67 -16.65 -9.35
C ASP A 436 -15.14 -15.33 -9.99
N ASP A 437 -15.43 -14.30 -9.18
CA ASP A 437 -15.77 -12.96 -9.65
C ASP A 437 -14.58 -12.24 -10.35
N MET A 438 -13.35 -12.52 -9.95
CA MET A 438 -12.13 -11.96 -10.56
C MET A 438 -11.76 -12.64 -11.90
N ALA A 439 -12.15 -13.90 -12.11
CA ALA A 439 -11.72 -14.68 -13.28
C ALA A 439 -12.06 -14.01 -14.64
N PRO A 440 -13.22 -13.39 -14.87
CA PRO A 440 -13.50 -12.65 -16.10
C PRO A 440 -12.54 -11.48 -16.36
N PHE A 441 -12.10 -10.79 -15.30
CA PHE A 441 -11.18 -9.66 -15.39
C PHE A 441 -9.75 -10.10 -15.67
N ALA A 442 -9.32 -11.23 -15.09
CA ALA A 442 -8.05 -11.85 -15.46
C ALA A 442 -8.02 -12.24 -16.94
N ALA A 443 -9.10 -12.85 -17.46
CA ALA A 443 -9.22 -13.19 -18.87
C ALA A 443 -9.23 -11.96 -19.79
N MET A 444 -9.86 -10.86 -19.34
CA MET A 444 -9.88 -9.58 -20.06
C MET A 444 -8.47 -8.97 -20.14
N LEU A 445 -7.72 -8.98 -19.05
CA LEU A 445 -6.33 -8.51 -19.01
C LEU A 445 -5.43 -9.41 -19.87
N ASP A 446 -5.58 -10.73 -19.79
CA ASP A 446 -4.83 -11.66 -20.63
C ASP A 446 -5.10 -11.43 -22.12
N ALA A 447 -6.36 -11.17 -22.51
CA ALA A 447 -6.72 -10.83 -23.88
C ALA A 447 -6.09 -9.50 -24.33
N ALA A 448 -6.02 -8.50 -23.43
CA ALA A 448 -5.39 -7.20 -23.71
C ALA A 448 -3.88 -7.33 -23.94
N TYR A 449 -3.19 -8.11 -23.11
CA TYR A 449 -1.73 -8.29 -23.21
C TYR A 449 -1.30 -9.42 -24.14
N GLY A 450 -2.22 -10.27 -24.60
CA GLY A 450 -1.95 -11.38 -25.52
C GLY A 450 -1.24 -12.57 -24.90
N ASP A 451 -1.41 -12.81 -23.59
CA ASP A 451 -0.81 -13.92 -22.85
C ASP A 451 -1.79 -14.50 -21.80
N GLN A 452 -1.31 -15.27 -20.82
CA GLN A 452 -2.14 -15.89 -19.76
C GLN A 452 -1.58 -15.63 -18.35
N ARG A 453 -0.85 -14.55 -18.16
CA ARG A 453 -0.16 -14.25 -16.89
C ARG A 453 -1.14 -14.00 -15.74
N TYR A 454 -2.25 -13.31 -15.99
CA TYR A 454 -3.24 -12.97 -14.97
C TYR A 454 -4.07 -14.18 -14.54
N ALA A 455 -4.59 -14.96 -15.49
CA ALA A 455 -5.32 -16.20 -15.17
C ALA A 455 -4.41 -17.21 -14.48
N THR A 456 -3.15 -17.32 -14.88
CA THR A 456 -2.15 -18.17 -14.24
C THR A 456 -1.90 -17.73 -12.81
N ALA A 457 -1.62 -16.46 -12.57
CA ALA A 457 -1.40 -15.92 -11.22
C ALA A 457 -2.63 -16.15 -10.32
N LEU A 458 -3.83 -15.89 -10.84
CA LEU A 458 -5.08 -16.08 -10.09
C LEU A 458 -5.28 -17.56 -9.72
N ARG A 459 -5.07 -18.49 -10.66
CA ARG A 459 -5.15 -19.95 -10.42
C ARG A 459 -4.17 -20.42 -9.35
N ASP A 460 -2.93 -19.95 -9.41
CA ASP A 460 -1.88 -20.38 -8.50
C ASP A 460 -2.10 -19.81 -7.09
N LEU A 461 -2.53 -18.56 -6.98
CA LEU A 461 -2.88 -17.93 -5.71
C LEU A 461 -4.13 -18.55 -5.06
N ARG A 462 -5.09 -19.01 -5.86
CA ARG A 462 -6.30 -19.69 -5.35
C ARG A 462 -5.97 -20.93 -4.49
N GLN A 463 -4.84 -21.58 -4.75
CA GLN A 463 -4.40 -22.74 -3.96
C GLN A 463 -4.13 -22.38 -2.49
N ARG A 464 -3.71 -21.12 -2.19
CA ARG A 464 -3.50 -20.63 -0.82
C ARG A 464 -4.78 -20.61 0.02
N ILE A 465 -5.97 -20.58 -0.61
CA ILE A 465 -7.26 -20.62 0.10
C ILE A 465 -7.51 -22.03 0.66
N GLY A 466 -7.28 -23.07 -0.15
CA GLY A 466 -7.42 -24.46 0.26
C GLY A 466 -6.30 -24.93 1.19
N GLU A 467 -5.09 -24.44 0.97
CA GLU A 467 -3.84 -24.81 1.63
C GLU A 467 -3.18 -23.58 2.30
N PRO A 468 -3.69 -23.11 3.48
CA PRO A 468 -3.16 -21.91 4.14
C PRO A 468 -1.67 -21.99 4.51
N ASP A 469 -1.12 -23.19 4.61
CA ASP A 469 0.32 -23.38 4.87
C ASP A 469 1.20 -22.94 3.70
N ARG A 470 0.62 -22.72 2.52
CA ARG A 470 1.30 -22.12 1.36
C ARG A 470 1.34 -20.59 1.40
N THR A 471 0.68 -19.95 2.36
CA THR A 471 0.73 -18.49 2.50
C THR A 471 2.09 -18.05 3.02
N PRO A 472 2.59 -16.85 2.62
CA PRO A 472 3.87 -16.35 3.13
C PRO A 472 3.91 -16.29 4.66
N SER A 473 2.79 -15.94 5.33
CA SER A 473 2.72 -15.89 6.78
C SER A 473 2.93 -17.26 7.44
N ALA A 474 2.42 -18.34 6.86
CA ALA A 474 2.68 -19.68 7.37
C ALA A 474 4.14 -20.07 7.18
N GLN A 475 4.70 -19.78 6.01
CA GLN A 475 6.11 -20.06 5.71
C GLN A 475 7.06 -19.28 6.65
N VAL A 476 6.73 -18.02 6.99
CA VAL A 476 7.50 -17.23 7.96
C VAL A 476 7.48 -17.90 9.35
N ILE A 477 6.33 -18.37 9.84
CA ILE A 477 6.28 -19.07 11.14
C ILE A 477 7.17 -20.31 11.13
N GLU A 478 7.13 -21.08 10.04
CA GLU A 478 7.96 -22.29 9.95
C GLU A 478 9.46 -21.94 9.86
N ALA A 479 9.83 -20.94 9.07
CA ALA A 479 11.22 -20.46 8.99
C ALA A 479 11.71 -19.93 10.34
N VAL A 480 10.88 -19.19 11.08
CA VAL A 480 11.24 -18.71 12.44
C VAL A 480 11.53 -19.86 13.40
N LYS A 481 10.76 -20.96 13.34
CA LYS A 481 11.04 -22.16 14.14
C LYS A 481 12.39 -22.79 13.77
N GLN A 482 12.69 -22.87 12.48
CA GLN A 482 13.95 -23.46 11.98
C GLN A 482 15.17 -22.62 12.38
N HIS A 483 15.06 -21.28 12.37
CA HIS A 483 16.14 -20.37 12.72
C HIS A 483 16.20 -20.01 14.24
N GLY A 484 15.26 -20.53 15.02
CA GLY A 484 15.20 -20.34 16.48
C GLY A 484 14.68 -18.97 16.93
N SER A 485 14.56 -17.97 16.05
CA SER A 485 13.94 -16.68 16.34
C SER A 485 13.58 -15.91 15.08
N TYR A 486 12.63 -14.96 15.19
CA TYR A 486 12.32 -14.04 14.10
C TYR A 486 13.54 -13.18 13.72
N PHE A 487 14.32 -12.76 14.71
CA PHE A 487 15.55 -12.00 14.47
C PHE A 487 16.55 -12.77 13.62
N ASN A 488 16.88 -13.99 13.98
CA ASN A 488 17.86 -14.79 13.24
C ASN A 488 17.39 -15.05 11.80
N PHE A 489 16.12 -15.41 11.65
CA PHE A 489 15.52 -15.63 10.33
C PHE A 489 15.62 -14.38 9.45
N ALA A 490 15.09 -13.25 9.93
CA ALA A 490 15.05 -12.04 9.11
C ALA A 490 16.46 -11.47 8.85
N MET A 491 17.39 -11.61 9.80
CA MET A 491 18.78 -11.20 9.61
C MET A 491 19.51 -12.06 8.57
N GLU A 492 19.28 -13.37 8.57
CA GLU A 492 19.85 -14.27 7.55
C GLU A 492 19.31 -13.92 6.16
N MET A 493 18.00 -13.67 6.03
CA MET A 493 17.41 -13.23 4.77
C MET A 493 17.99 -11.88 4.33
N SER A 494 18.14 -10.91 5.24
CA SER A 494 18.72 -9.60 4.92
C SER A 494 20.15 -9.71 4.39
N LYS A 495 20.98 -10.55 5.02
CA LYS A 495 22.36 -10.83 4.58
C LYS A 495 22.38 -11.51 3.20
N SER A 496 21.57 -12.56 3.04
CA SER A 496 21.48 -13.32 1.78
C SER A 496 21.01 -12.43 0.62
N HIS A 497 19.98 -11.60 0.85
CA HIS A 497 19.50 -10.66 -0.17
C HIS A 497 20.54 -9.60 -0.52
N SER A 498 21.23 -9.04 0.48
CA SER A 498 22.31 -8.07 0.22
C SER A 498 23.42 -8.68 -0.64
N GLN A 499 23.89 -9.89 -0.30
CA GLN A 499 24.92 -10.59 -1.06
C GLN A 499 24.48 -10.84 -2.51
N LYS A 500 23.25 -11.31 -2.70
CA LYS A 500 22.68 -11.56 -4.02
C LYS A 500 22.60 -10.27 -4.84
N LEU A 501 22.03 -9.20 -4.27
CA LEU A 501 21.84 -7.92 -4.94
C LEU A 501 23.17 -7.24 -5.28
N GLN A 502 24.19 -7.37 -4.43
CA GLN A 502 25.55 -6.87 -4.70
C GLN A 502 26.26 -7.65 -5.80
N ALA A 503 26.04 -8.97 -5.90
CA ALA A 503 26.64 -9.82 -6.92
C ALA A 503 26.03 -9.62 -8.32
N GLU A 504 24.73 -9.30 -8.39
CA GLU A 504 24.02 -9.07 -9.66
C GLU A 504 24.42 -7.72 -10.28
N ALA A 505 25.01 -7.72 -11.48
CA ALA A 505 25.44 -6.50 -12.16
C ALA A 505 24.27 -5.62 -12.60
N LEU A 506 24.43 -4.31 -12.51
CA LEU A 506 23.58 -3.34 -13.21
C LEU A 506 24.12 -3.12 -14.62
N SER A 507 23.23 -2.82 -15.58
CA SER A 507 23.68 -2.34 -16.89
C SER A 507 24.43 -1.01 -16.74
N GLN A 508 25.33 -0.72 -17.69
CA GLN A 508 26.04 0.57 -17.69
C GLN A 508 25.06 1.74 -17.81
N GLU A 509 24.01 1.59 -18.58
CA GLU A 509 22.96 2.59 -18.76
C GLU A 509 22.21 2.85 -17.45
N THR A 510 21.75 1.80 -16.76
CA THR A 510 21.08 1.91 -15.46
C THR A 510 21.99 2.55 -14.41
N GLN A 511 23.27 2.13 -14.36
CA GLN A 511 24.25 2.73 -13.44
C GLN A 511 24.45 4.23 -13.72
N ALA A 512 24.55 4.62 -14.98
CA ALA A 512 24.68 6.02 -15.39
C ALA A 512 23.43 6.84 -15.04
N GLN A 513 22.23 6.27 -15.23
CA GLN A 513 20.95 6.89 -14.90
C GLN A 513 20.84 7.19 -13.39
N PHE A 514 21.16 6.23 -12.52
CA PHE A 514 21.16 6.44 -11.06
C PHE A 514 22.21 7.50 -10.66
N THR A 515 23.42 7.41 -11.21
CA THR A 515 24.49 8.37 -10.91
C THR A 515 24.09 9.80 -11.29
N ALA A 516 23.50 9.99 -12.47
CA ALA A 516 23.01 11.28 -12.93
C ALA A 516 21.89 11.83 -12.03
N SER A 517 20.93 10.97 -11.66
CA SER A 517 19.81 11.34 -10.79
C SER A 517 20.28 11.77 -9.39
N ILE A 518 21.28 11.08 -8.84
CA ILE A 518 21.90 11.45 -7.56
C ILE A 518 22.52 12.83 -7.64
N GLN A 519 23.37 13.08 -8.65
CA GLN A 519 24.01 14.39 -8.83
C GLN A 519 22.99 15.52 -9.01
N THR A 520 21.96 15.28 -9.83
CA THR A 520 20.86 16.24 -10.03
C THR A 520 20.13 16.54 -8.71
N SER A 521 19.82 15.53 -7.92
CA SER A 521 19.11 15.70 -6.65
C SER A 521 19.94 16.44 -5.59
N LEU A 522 21.24 16.18 -5.51
CA LEU A 522 22.16 16.87 -4.61
C LEU A 522 22.36 18.34 -5.02
N HIS A 523 22.45 18.61 -6.32
CA HIS A 523 22.54 19.98 -6.83
C HIS A 523 21.26 20.78 -6.53
N ALA A 524 20.10 20.20 -6.82
CA ALA A 524 18.80 20.81 -6.50
C ALA A 524 18.62 21.04 -5.00
N GLN A 525 19.11 20.13 -4.14
CA GLN A 525 19.13 20.33 -2.70
C GLN A 525 19.99 21.55 -2.30
N ALA A 526 21.18 21.66 -2.86
CA ALA A 526 22.07 22.78 -2.57
C ALA A 526 21.46 24.12 -3.02
N GLU A 527 20.80 24.15 -4.18
CA GLU A 527 20.08 25.34 -4.66
C GLU A 527 18.91 25.72 -3.74
N LEU A 528 18.12 24.73 -3.30
CA LEU A 528 17.01 24.94 -2.36
C LEU A 528 17.53 25.49 -1.01
N ASP A 529 18.61 24.93 -0.50
CA ASP A 529 19.18 25.29 0.80
C ASP A 529 19.82 26.69 0.79
N ALA A 530 20.27 27.15 -0.38
CA ALA A 530 20.81 28.50 -0.59
C ALA A 530 19.72 29.60 -0.72
N GLN A 531 18.46 29.22 -0.95
CA GLN A 531 17.38 30.20 -1.09
C GLN A 531 17.12 30.96 0.22
N PRO A 532 16.75 32.26 0.16
CA PRO A 532 16.34 33.02 1.34
C PRO A 532 15.15 32.32 2.03
N LYS A 533 15.23 32.14 3.35
CA LYS A 533 14.18 31.52 4.15
C LYS A 533 13.34 32.61 4.78
N GLY A 534 12.04 32.62 4.52
CA GLY A 534 11.08 33.34 5.32
C GLY A 534 10.91 32.73 6.71
N SER A 535 10.04 33.30 7.53
CA SER A 535 9.64 32.71 8.81
C SER A 535 9.06 31.32 8.58
N PHE A 536 9.49 30.33 9.38
CA PHE A 536 8.88 28.99 9.32
C PHE A 536 7.41 29.01 9.77
N GLU A 537 7.07 29.93 10.68
CA GLU A 537 5.70 30.14 11.13
C GLU A 537 4.80 30.60 9.98
N ASP A 538 5.26 31.57 9.18
CA ASP A 538 4.52 32.04 8.00
C ASP A 538 4.40 30.95 6.95
N PHE A 539 5.44 30.09 6.80
CA PHE A 539 5.41 28.94 5.90
C PHE A 539 4.33 27.94 6.31
N VAL A 540 4.26 27.58 7.60
CA VAL A 540 3.23 26.68 8.15
C VAL A 540 1.84 27.31 8.00
N ALA A 541 1.69 28.61 8.35
CA ALA A 541 0.41 29.31 8.19
C ALA A 541 -0.05 29.32 6.72
N GLY A 542 0.87 29.56 5.78
CA GLY A 542 0.59 29.53 4.35
C GLY A 542 0.17 28.15 3.82
N TYR A 543 0.66 27.05 4.43
CA TYR A 543 0.22 25.72 4.08
C TYR A 543 -1.24 25.46 4.46
N PHE A 544 -1.72 26.00 5.57
CA PHE A 544 -3.09 25.83 6.06
C PHE A 544 -4.09 26.89 5.57
N ALA A 545 -3.62 27.97 4.93
CA ALA A 545 -4.47 28.99 4.34
C ALA A 545 -5.24 28.43 3.13
#